data_358f9829f1fef696a319112507c644b0
#
_entry.id   358f9829f1fef696a319112507c644b0
#
_cell.length_a   1.000
_cell.length_b   1.000
_cell.length_c   1.000
_cell.angle_alpha   90.00
_cell.angle_beta   90.00
_cell.angle_gamma   90.00
#
_symmetry.space_group_name_H-M   'P 1'
#
loop_
_entity.id
_entity.type
_entity.pdbx_description
1 polymer ?
#
loop_
_entity_poly.entity_id
_entity_poly.type
_entity_poly.pdbx_seq_one_letter_code
_entity_poly.pdbx_strand_id
1 'polypeptide(L)'
;MIKGYIFDYGGTLDTGGQHWGKVIWHAYERQHVPVSEEQFREAYVHAERTLGKNPIIKPDFTFNRTLEEKIRIELEFLGQPEYQQAVVDDLYAITCEETARSREVLLQLKQHFPMVLVSNFYGNIATVLGEFSLDGIFDTIIESAVVGVRKPDPRIFTLGVEALGLNPDEVIVVGDSMDKDIIPAGKAGCHTIWFKGEGWTNDPVDESAADKVITALNQIIDLKF
;
A
#
# COMPACT_ATOMS: atom_id res chain seq x y z
N MET A 1 -20.22 11.41 12.99
CA MET A 1 -20.52 9.96 12.82
C MET A 1 -19.93 9.50 11.50
N ILE A 2 -19.14 8.45 11.53
CA ILE A 2 -18.46 7.90 10.35
C ILE A 2 -19.47 7.30 9.37
N LYS A 3 -19.26 7.56 8.07
CA LYS A 3 -20.13 7.13 6.99
C LYS A 3 -19.39 6.48 5.82
N GLY A 4 -18.07 6.55 5.76
CA GLY A 4 -17.28 5.96 4.68
C GLY A 4 -15.82 5.78 5.01
N TYR A 5 -15.12 4.99 4.19
CA TYR A 5 -13.70 4.69 4.37
C TYR A 5 -12.92 4.96 3.10
N ILE A 6 -11.69 5.40 3.29
CA ILE A 6 -10.65 5.45 2.27
C ILE A 6 -9.52 4.54 2.71
N PHE A 7 -9.10 3.63 1.86
CA PHE A 7 -7.97 2.73 2.11
C PHE A 7 -6.79 3.05 1.20
N ASP A 8 -5.58 3.01 1.74
CA ASP A 8 -4.38 2.79 0.95
C ASP A 8 -4.28 1.31 0.56
N TYR A 9 -3.48 1.01 -0.49
CA TYR A 9 -3.23 -0.36 -0.94
C TYR A 9 -1.85 -0.85 -0.50
N GLY A 10 -0.78 -0.24 -1.04
CA GLY A 10 0.58 -0.75 -0.92
C GLY A 10 1.20 -0.49 0.44
N GLY A 11 1.48 -1.53 1.21
CA GLY A 11 1.86 -1.45 2.61
C GLY A 11 0.69 -1.69 3.56
N THR A 12 -0.51 -1.34 3.15
CA THR A 12 -1.73 -1.44 3.97
C THR A 12 -2.47 -2.75 3.74
N LEU A 13 -2.99 -2.97 2.53
CA LEU A 13 -3.84 -4.13 2.23
C LEU A 13 -3.05 -5.36 1.75
N ASP A 14 -1.86 -5.17 1.25
CA ASP A 14 -1.04 -6.19 0.59
C ASP A 14 0.14 -6.69 1.42
N THR A 15 0.47 -6.01 2.53
CA THR A 15 1.59 -6.40 3.42
C THR A 15 1.26 -6.37 4.91
N GLY A 16 0.00 -6.10 5.28
CA GLY A 16 -0.40 -6.11 6.69
C GLY A 16 0.20 -4.97 7.52
N GLY A 17 0.32 -3.77 6.96
CA GLY A 17 0.86 -2.59 7.64
C GLY A 17 2.39 -2.46 7.55
N GLN A 18 3.07 -3.40 6.92
CA GLN A 18 4.53 -3.38 6.80
C GLN A 18 4.97 -2.59 5.57
N HIS A 19 6.02 -1.78 5.71
CA HIS A 19 6.61 -1.06 4.58
C HIS A 19 7.22 -2.03 3.56
N TRP A 20 6.89 -1.86 2.28
CA TRP A 20 7.34 -2.75 1.19
C TRP A 20 8.85 -2.99 1.15
N GLY A 21 9.66 -1.98 1.46
CA GLY A 21 11.11 -2.16 1.53
C GLY A 21 11.53 -3.18 2.60
N LYS A 22 10.81 -3.28 3.72
CA LYS A 22 11.09 -4.28 4.75
C LYS A 22 10.61 -5.67 4.34
N VAL A 23 9.44 -5.76 3.74
CA VAL A 23 8.91 -7.03 3.22
C VAL A 23 9.87 -7.64 2.19
N ILE A 24 10.39 -6.82 1.26
CA ILE A 24 11.38 -7.28 0.27
C ILE A 24 12.69 -7.64 0.94
N TRP A 25 13.19 -6.83 1.88
CA TRP A 25 14.42 -7.14 2.61
C TRP A 25 14.32 -8.51 3.29
N HIS A 26 13.24 -8.79 3.99
CA HIS A 26 13.03 -10.08 4.62
C HIS A 26 12.91 -11.25 3.62
N ALA A 27 12.40 -11.01 2.42
CA ALA A 27 12.45 -12.02 1.36
C ALA A 27 13.89 -12.28 0.90
N TYR A 28 14.73 -11.25 0.78
CA TYR A 28 16.16 -11.42 0.48
C TYR A 28 16.87 -12.23 1.55
N GLU A 29 16.59 -11.97 2.83
CA GLU A 29 17.14 -12.77 3.94
C GLU A 29 16.70 -14.24 3.86
N ARG A 30 15.40 -14.51 3.66
CA ARG A 30 14.85 -15.86 3.52
C ARG A 30 15.42 -16.62 2.32
N GLN A 31 15.64 -15.92 1.22
CA GLN A 31 16.22 -16.52 0.01
C GLN A 31 17.76 -16.49 0.01
N HIS A 32 18.38 -16.05 1.09
CA HIS A 32 19.83 -16.00 1.26
C HIS A 32 20.57 -15.22 0.17
N VAL A 33 19.97 -14.11 -0.31
CA VAL A 33 20.63 -13.22 -1.28
C VAL A 33 21.88 -12.62 -0.62
N PRO A 34 23.09 -12.77 -1.20
CA PRO A 34 24.34 -12.43 -0.53
C PRO A 34 24.67 -10.93 -0.59
N VAL A 35 23.80 -10.09 -0.03
CA VAL A 35 23.94 -8.63 0.02
C VAL A 35 23.67 -8.12 1.44
N SER A 36 24.22 -6.94 1.77
CA SER A 36 23.89 -6.26 3.02
C SER A 36 22.57 -5.49 2.90
N GLU A 37 21.94 -5.18 4.06
CA GLU A 37 20.73 -4.31 4.07
C GLU A 37 21.01 -2.93 3.44
N GLU A 38 22.22 -2.39 3.62
CA GLU A 38 22.61 -1.10 3.03
C GLU A 38 22.62 -1.17 1.50
N GLN A 39 23.23 -2.20 0.92
CA GLN A 39 23.22 -2.43 -0.54
C GLN A 39 21.80 -2.64 -1.07
N PHE A 40 20.99 -3.42 -0.36
CA PHE A 40 19.59 -3.60 -0.69
C PHE A 40 18.83 -2.26 -0.70
N ARG A 41 19.02 -1.39 0.31
CA ARG A 41 18.37 -0.09 0.39
C ARG A 41 18.69 0.79 -0.82
N GLU A 42 19.93 0.77 -1.29
CA GLU A 42 20.33 1.48 -2.51
C GLU A 42 19.61 0.92 -3.74
N ALA A 43 19.55 -0.40 -3.89
CA ALA A 43 18.87 -1.08 -4.99
C ALA A 43 17.36 -0.81 -4.99
N TYR A 44 16.72 -0.88 -3.82
CA TYR A 44 15.30 -0.56 -3.65
C TYR A 44 14.98 0.87 -4.12
N VAL A 45 15.75 1.85 -3.66
CA VAL A 45 15.57 3.26 -4.07
C VAL A 45 15.84 3.43 -5.58
N HIS A 46 16.83 2.71 -6.12
CA HIS A 46 17.12 2.71 -7.55
C HIS A 46 15.93 2.18 -8.36
N ALA A 47 15.34 1.04 -7.96
CA ALA A 47 14.19 0.46 -8.64
C ALA A 47 12.95 1.37 -8.57
N GLU A 48 12.64 1.92 -7.40
CA GLU A 48 11.53 2.87 -7.23
C GLU A 48 11.67 4.10 -8.15
N ARG A 49 12.87 4.67 -8.22
CA ARG A 49 13.15 5.81 -9.10
C ARG A 49 13.06 5.44 -10.58
N THR A 50 13.52 4.24 -10.94
CA THR A 50 13.49 3.74 -12.31
C THR A 50 12.06 3.52 -12.78
N LEU A 51 11.24 2.84 -11.99
CA LEU A 51 9.82 2.61 -12.27
C LEU A 51 9.01 3.90 -12.28
N GLY A 52 9.33 4.85 -11.39
CA GLY A 52 8.64 6.14 -11.33
C GLY A 52 8.96 7.08 -12.49
N LYS A 53 10.11 6.91 -13.16
CA LYS A 53 10.54 7.76 -14.30
C LYS A 53 10.20 7.16 -15.66
N ASN A 54 10.10 5.84 -15.74
CA ASN A 54 9.94 5.13 -17.01
C ASN A 54 8.61 4.35 -17.00
N PRO A 55 7.84 4.37 -18.09
CA PRO A 55 6.56 3.66 -18.18
C PRO A 55 6.77 2.15 -18.46
N ILE A 56 7.52 1.48 -17.58
CA ILE A 56 7.82 0.04 -17.68
C ILE A 56 6.56 -0.77 -17.35
N ILE A 57 5.90 -0.41 -16.25
CA ILE A 57 4.67 -1.05 -15.82
C ILE A 57 3.54 -0.60 -16.74
N LYS A 58 2.79 -1.58 -17.27
CA LYS A 58 1.66 -1.36 -18.17
C LYS A 58 0.35 -1.52 -17.41
N PRO A 59 -0.76 -0.88 -17.85
CA PRO A 59 -2.06 -1.00 -17.19
C PRO A 59 -2.60 -2.42 -17.05
N ASP A 60 -2.19 -3.32 -17.94
CA ASP A 60 -2.57 -4.75 -17.96
C ASP A 60 -1.61 -5.67 -17.18
N PHE A 61 -0.57 -5.11 -16.55
CA PHE A 61 0.34 -5.91 -15.72
C PHE A 61 -0.36 -6.30 -14.42
N THR A 62 -0.32 -7.60 -14.13
CA THR A 62 -0.70 -8.17 -12.83
C THR A 62 0.29 -7.72 -11.76
N PHE A 63 -0.04 -7.96 -10.50
CA PHE A 63 0.89 -7.72 -9.39
C PHE A 63 2.14 -8.58 -9.55
N ASN A 64 1.98 -9.86 -9.86
CA ASN A 64 3.11 -10.76 -10.08
C ASN A 64 4.06 -10.19 -11.16
N ARG A 65 3.51 -9.75 -12.31
CA ARG A 65 4.32 -9.16 -13.38
C ARG A 65 5.00 -7.84 -12.95
N THR A 66 4.31 -7.01 -12.19
CA THR A 66 4.87 -5.77 -11.63
C THR A 66 6.02 -6.07 -10.67
N LEU A 67 5.86 -7.09 -9.83
CA LEU A 67 6.86 -7.55 -8.89
C LEU A 67 8.09 -8.12 -9.61
N GLU A 68 7.90 -8.93 -10.65
CA GLU A 68 9.00 -9.43 -11.50
C GLU A 68 9.88 -8.29 -12.04
N GLU A 69 9.28 -7.23 -12.58
CA GLU A 69 10.04 -6.10 -13.11
C GLU A 69 10.77 -5.33 -12.01
N LYS A 70 10.14 -5.14 -10.86
CA LYS A 70 10.77 -4.45 -9.72
C LYS A 70 11.97 -5.22 -9.20
N ILE A 71 11.79 -6.51 -8.90
CA ILE A 71 12.85 -7.37 -8.36
C ILE A 71 13.97 -7.58 -9.38
N ARG A 72 13.64 -7.67 -10.68
CA ARG A 72 14.64 -7.72 -11.74
C ARG A 72 15.56 -6.49 -11.69
N ILE A 73 14.99 -5.29 -11.62
CA ILE A 73 15.76 -4.05 -11.57
C ILE A 73 16.65 -3.99 -10.31
N GLU A 74 16.14 -4.40 -9.16
CA GLU A 74 16.87 -4.44 -7.90
C GLU A 74 18.06 -5.42 -7.98
N LEU A 75 17.81 -6.65 -8.42
CA LEU A 75 18.83 -7.71 -8.45
C LEU A 75 19.85 -7.52 -9.59
N GLU A 76 19.46 -6.95 -10.72
CA GLU A 76 20.42 -6.54 -11.76
C GLU A 76 21.37 -5.45 -11.24
N PHE A 77 20.85 -4.46 -10.50
CA PHE A 77 21.67 -3.43 -9.84
C PHE A 77 22.67 -4.01 -8.83
N LEU A 78 22.25 -5.06 -8.12
CA LEU A 78 23.07 -5.77 -7.12
C LEU A 78 24.02 -6.82 -7.74
N GLY A 79 23.86 -7.14 -9.03
CA GLY A 79 24.63 -8.20 -9.68
C GLY A 79 24.27 -9.61 -9.22
N GLN A 80 23.00 -9.81 -8.81
CA GLN A 80 22.47 -11.07 -8.25
C GLN A 80 21.20 -11.56 -8.99
N PRO A 81 21.13 -11.54 -10.34
CA PRO A 81 19.90 -11.81 -11.09
C PRO A 81 19.37 -13.24 -10.91
N GLU A 82 20.20 -14.20 -10.51
CA GLU A 82 19.84 -15.60 -10.31
C GLU A 82 18.83 -15.81 -9.17
N TYR A 83 18.71 -14.87 -8.22
CA TYR A 83 17.77 -14.95 -7.10
C TYR A 83 16.35 -14.44 -7.47
N GLN A 84 16.15 -13.86 -8.66
CA GLN A 84 14.91 -13.17 -9.01
C GLN A 84 13.67 -14.03 -8.79
N GLN A 85 13.64 -15.23 -9.37
CA GLN A 85 12.45 -16.08 -9.29
C GLN A 85 12.11 -16.47 -7.84
N ALA A 86 13.12 -16.85 -7.06
CA ALA A 86 12.91 -17.26 -5.67
C ALA A 86 12.37 -16.10 -4.80
N VAL A 87 12.89 -14.90 -4.99
CA VAL A 87 12.41 -13.69 -4.27
C VAL A 87 11.00 -13.31 -4.72
N VAL A 88 10.69 -13.36 -6.03
CA VAL A 88 9.36 -13.07 -6.55
C VAL A 88 8.33 -14.06 -6.01
N ASP A 89 8.62 -15.36 -6.06
CA ASP A 89 7.70 -16.41 -5.59
C ASP A 89 7.41 -16.26 -4.08
N ASP A 90 8.42 -15.95 -3.28
CA ASP A 90 8.30 -15.73 -1.85
C ASP A 90 7.40 -14.52 -1.54
N LEU A 91 7.66 -13.39 -2.18
CA LEU A 91 6.89 -12.16 -2.01
C LEU A 91 5.45 -12.32 -2.50
N TYR A 92 5.26 -12.97 -3.64
CA TYR A 92 3.93 -13.20 -4.20
C TYR A 92 3.07 -14.07 -3.28
N ALA A 93 3.65 -15.13 -2.71
CA ALA A 93 2.94 -15.99 -1.77
C ALA A 93 2.47 -15.23 -0.53
N ILE A 94 3.34 -14.40 0.06
CA ILE A 94 3.00 -13.55 1.22
C ILE A 94 1.88 -12.57 0.86
N THR A 95 1.98 -11.91 -0.29
CA THR A 95 0.98 -10.95 -0.74
C THR A 95 -0.37 -11.61 -0.98
N CYS A 96 -0.41 -12.82 -1.55
CA CYS A 96 -1.65 -13.59 -1.70
C CYS A 96 -2.34 -13.84 -0.35
N GLU A 97 -1.57 -14.20 0.68
CA GLU A 97 -2.12 -14.43 2.03
C GLU A 97 -2.65 -13.14 2.66
N GLU A 98 -1.89 -12.04 2.59
CA GLU A 98 -2.29 -10.77 3.21
C GLU A 98 -3.49 -10.14 2.50
N THR A 99 -3.53 -10.18 1.17
CA THR A 99 -4.68 -9.68 0.41
C THR A 99 -5.94 -10.51 0.67
N ALA A 100 -5.81 -11.81 0.86
CA ALA A 100 -6.95 -12.66 1.23
C ALA A 100 -7.50 -12.28 2.62
N ARG A 101 -6.63 -12.06 3.62
CA ARG A 101 -7.02 -11.57 4.96
C ARG A 101 -7.68 -10.20 4.87
N SER A 102 -7.10 -9.29 4.12
CA SER A 102 -7.65 -7.94 3.90
C SER A 102 -9.03 -8.00 3.25
N ARG A 103 -9.21 -8.88 2.25
CA ARG A 103 -10.49 -9.08 1.57
C ARG A 103 -11.61 -9.47 2.53
N GLU A 104 -11.35 -10.36 3.47
CA GLU A 104 -12.36 -10.77 4.47
C GLU A 104 -12.86 -9.58 5.30
N VAL A 105 -11.97 -8.72 5.74
CA VAL A 105 -12.31 -7.51 6.51
C VAL A 105 -13.06 -6.49 5.64
N LEU A 106 -12.56 -6.25 4.42
CA LEU A 106 -13.19 -5.30 3.51
C LEU A 106 -14.61 -5.71 3.12
N LEU A 107 -14.87 -7.00 2.90
CA LEU A 107 -16.22 -7.51 2.61
C LEU A 107 -17.20 -7.32 3.77
N GLN A 108 -16.74 -7.37 5.02
CA GLN A 108 -17.58 -7.07 6.18
C GLN A 108 -17.89 -5.56 6.24
N LEU A 109 -16.88 -4.70 6.07
CA LEU A 109 -17.08 -3.25 6.08
C LEU A 109 -17.99 -2.77 4.95
N LYS A 110 -17.86 -3.36 3.76
CA LYS A 110 -18.67 -3.01 2.59
C LYS A 110 -20.16 -3.20 2.79
N GLN A 111 -20.57 -4.05 3.70
CA GLN A 111 -22.00 -4.23 4.03
C GLN A 111 -22.61 -2.98 4.67
N HIS A 112 -21.78 -2.10 5.21
CA HIS A 112 -22.23 -0.96 6.03
C HIS A 112 -21.73 0.38 5.54
N PHE A 113 -20.63 0.41 4.77
CA PHE A 113 -19.94 1.63 4.38
C PHE A 113 -19.51 1.63 2.91
N PRO A 114 -19.71 2.73 2.17
CA PRO A 114 -19.03 2.95 0.91
C PRO A 114 -17.53 3.09 1.15
N MET A 115 -16.74 2.61 0.19
CA MET A 115 -15.27 2.60 0.30
C MET A 115 -14.60 3.07 -0.98
N VAL A 116 -13.53 3.85 -0.82
CA VAL A 116 -12.67 4.32 -1.90
C VAL A 116 -11.25 3.84 -1.67
N LEU A 117 -10.55 3.47 -2.72
CA LEU A 117 -9.12 3.20 -2.69
C LEU A 117 -8.36 4.45 -3.12
N VAL A 118 -7.34 4.86 -2.34
CA VAL A 118 -6.42 5.95 -2.69
C VAL A 118 -4.99 5.43 -2.64
N SER A 119 -4.34 5.27 -3.79
CA SER A 119 -3.01 4.65 -3.85
C SER A 119 -2.02 5.42 -4.72
N ASN A 120 -0.77 5.47 -4.26
CA ASN A 120 0.36 5.79 -5.12
C ASN A 120 0.78 4.52 -5.87
N PHE A 121 0.35 4.40 -7.12
CA PHE A 121 0.63 3.21 -7.91
C PHE A 121 1.06 3.56 -9.35
N TYR A 122 1.26 2.57 -10.21
CA TYR A 122 1.92 2.71 -11.51
C TYR A 122 0.95 2.81 -12.71
N GLY A 123 -0.36 2.87 -12.49
CA GLY A 123 -1.42 2.90 -13.54
C GLY A 123 -2.07 1.54 -13.78
N ASN A 124 -1.78 0.53 -12.97
CA ASN A 124 -2.29 -0.84 -13.13
C ASN A 124 -3.04 -1.37 -11.91
N ILE A 125 -3.38 -0.52 -10.94
CA ILE A 125 -3.99 -0.99 -9.68
C ILE A 125 -5.31 -1.75 -9.91
N ALA A 126 -6.10 -1.39 -10.90
CA ALA A 126 -7.36 -2.10 -11.22
C ALA A 126 -7.09 -3.56 -11.61
N THR A 127 -6.05 -3.83 -12.42
CA THR A 127 -5.64 -5.19 -12.79
C THR A 127 -5.14 -5.97 -11.57
N VAL A 128 -4.36 -5.31 -10.71
CA VAL A 128 -3.87 -5.89 -9.45
C VAL A 128 -5.01 -6.27 -8.51
N LEU A 129 -6.01 -5.40 -8.35
CA LEU A 129 -7.19 -5.72 -7.54
C LEU A 129 -7.97 -6.92 -8.08
N GLY A 130 -8.10 -7.03 -9.41
CA GLY A 130 -8.71 -8.20 -10.06
C GLY A 130 -7.95 -9.51 -9.78
N GLU A 131 -6.60 -9.47 -9.82
CA GLU A 131 -5.76 -10.63 -9.51
C GLU A 131 -6.00 -11.20 -8.10
N PHE A 132 -6.20 -10.33 -7.10
CA PHE A 132 -6.45 -10.72 -5.72
C PHE A 132 -7.94 -10.79 -5.35
N SER A 133 -8.85 -10.77 -6.32
CA SER A 133 -10.30 -10.80 -6.10
C SER A 133 -10.81 -9.68 -5.19
N LEU A 134 -10.17 -8.50 -5.30
CA LEU A 134 -10.55 -7.26 -4.63
C LEU A 134 -11.37 -6.34 -5.55
N ASP A 135 -11.59 -6.73 -6.79
CA ASP A 135 -12.42 -6.01 -7.75
C ASP A 135 -13.85 -5.87 -7.25
N GLY A 136 -14.45 -4.72 -7.53
CA GLY A 136 -15.81 -4.40 -7.07
C GLY A 136 -15.97 -4.19 -5.55
N ILE A 137 -14.90 -4.25 -4.74
CA ILE A 137 -14.95 -3.92 -3.31
C ILE A 137 -15.02 -2.40 -3.12
N PHE A 138 -14.21 -1.66 -3.85
CA PHE A 138 -14.18 -0.19 -3.79
C PHE A 138 -15.12 0.42 -4.81
N ASP A 139 -15.89 1.43 -4.40
CA ASP A 139 -16.83 2.14 -5.28
C ASP A 139 -16.09 3.03 -6.28
N THR A 140 -14.91 3.52 -5.88
CA THR A 140 -14.02 4.32 -6.73
C THR A 140 -12.56 4.04 -6.38
N ILE A 141 -11.70 4.13 -7.40
CA ILE A 141 -10.24 4.01 -7.26
C ILE A 141 -9.61 5.34 -7.66
N ILE A 142 -8.87 5.94 -6.75
CA ILE A 142 -8.05 7.14 -6.96
C ILE A 142 -6.59 6.72 -7.02
N GLU A 143 -6.09 6.55 -8.22
CA GLU A 143 -4.70 6.14 -8.46
C GLU A 143 -3.86 7.34 -8.90
N SER A 144 -2.72 7.57 -8.22
CA SER A 144 -1.88 8.75 -8.44
C SER A 144 -1.41 8.92 -9.88
N ALA A 145 -1.09 7.83 -10.56
CA ALA A 145 -0.66 7.84 -11.96
C ALA A 145 -1.78 8.27 -12.93
N VAL A 146 -3.05 8.09 -12.54
CA VAL A 146 -4.22 8.45 -13.34
C VAL A 146 -4.67 9.87 -13.06
N VAL A 147 -4.77 10.24 -11.77
CA VAL A 147 -5.31 11.56 -11.38
C VAL A 147 -4.26 12.68 -11.39
N GLY A 148 -2.97 12.35 -11.53
CA GLY A 148 -1.87 13.32 -11.53
C GLY A 148 -1.55 13.98 -10.19
N VAL A 149 -2.20 13.53 -9.10
CA VAL A 149 -1.95 13.95 -7.72
C VAL A 149 -1.47 12.73 -6.94
N ARG A 150 -0.45 12.88 -6.11
CA ARG A 150 0.09 11.75 -5.34
C ARG A 150 0.34 12.12 -3.89
N LYS A 151 0.25 11.15 -3.00
CA LYS A 151 0.67 11.26 -1.60
C LYS A 151 2.16 11.69 -1.53
N PRO A 152 2.54 12.60 -0.65
CA PRO A 152 1.79 13.10 0.53
C PRO A 152 0.92 14.36 0.27
N ASP A 153 0.57 14.69 -0.97
CA ASP A 153 -0.33 15.82 -1.23
C ASP A 153 -1.74 15.52 -0.69
N PRO A 154 -2.27 16.32 0.26
CA PRO A 154 -3.60 16.08 0.84
C PRO A 154 -4.74 16.07 -0.18
N ARG A 155 -4.57 16.72 -1.34
CA ARG A 155 -5.57 16.80 -2.40
C ARG A 155 -6.00 15.42 -2.90
N ILE A 156 -5.14 14.40 -2.82
CA ILE A 156 -5.51 13.06 -3.25
C ILE A 156 -6.59 12.45 -2.34
N PHE A 157 -6.56 12.76 -1.03
CA PHE A 157 -7.60 12.35 -0.09
C PHE A 157 -8.87 13.17 -0.27
N THR A 158 -8.77 14.47 -0.60
CA THR A 158 -9.92 15.29 -0.96
C THR A 158 -10.68 14.69 -2.14
N LEU A 159 -9.97 14.21 -3.19
CA LEU A 159 -10.60 13.49 -4.31
C LEU A 159 -11.34 12.23 -3.84
N GLY A 160 -10.78 11.50 -2.88
CA GLY A 160 -11.44 10.32 -2.28
C GLY A 160 -12.71 10.68 -1.52
N VAL A 161 -12.68 11.75 -0.72
CA VAL A 161 -13.85 12.29 0.01
C VAL A 161 -14.94 12.75 -0.96
N GLU A 162 -14.57 13.47 -2.01
CA GLU A 162 -15.48 13.90 -3.07
C GLU A 162 -16.15 12.71 -3.77
N ALA A 163 -15.37 11.65 -4.06
CA ALA A 163 -15.89 10.43 -4.68
C ALA A 163 -16.90 9.70 -3.77
N LEU A 164 -16.76 9.80 -2.45
CA LEU A 164 -17.74 9.29 -1.48
C LEU A 164 -18.99 10.17 -1.38
N GLY A 165 -18.93 11.43 -1.80
CA GLY A 165 -20.02 12.40 -1.60
C GLY A 165 -20.27 12.75 -0.14
N LEU A 166 -19.26 12.67 0.71
CA LEU A 166 -19.30 12.87 2.16
C LEU A 166 -18.54 14.14 2.57
N ASN A 167 -18.70 14.55 3.84
CA ASN A 167 -17.80 15.53 4.42
C ASN A 167 -16.53 14.86 4.95
N PRO A 168 -15.38 15.54 5.00
CA PRO A 168 -14.13 14.94 5.48
C PRO A 168 -14.22 14.32 6.88
N ASP A 169 -14.93 14.96 7.81
CA ASP A 169 -15.15 14.52 9.20
C ASP A 169 -16.11 13.31 9.32
N GLU A 170 -16.68 12.85 8.21
CA GLU A 170 -17.50 11.63 8.11
C GLU A 170 -16.70 10.44 7.55
N VAL A 171 -15.43 10.65 7.18
CA VAL A 171 -14.58 9.67 6.48
C VAL A 171 -13.38 9.28 7.33
N ILE A 172 -13.08 7.98 7.37
CA ILE A 172 -11.84 7.44 7.94
C ILE A 172 -10.89 7.07 6.81
N VAL A 173 -9.64 7.50 6.93
CA VAL A 173 -8.53 7.03 6.08
C VAL A 173 -7.72 6.00 6.85
N VAL A 174 -7.45 4.86 6.21
CA VAL A 174 -6.63 3.76 6.74
C VAL A 174 -5.39 3.61 5.88
N GLY A 175 -4.22 3.69 6.50
CA GLY A 175 -2.94 3.56 5.80
C GLY A 175 -1.80 3.15 6.73
N ASP A 176 -0.69 2.65 6.16
CA ASP A 176 0.51 2.23 6.90
C ASP A 176 1.53 3.34 7.09
N SER A 177 1.51 4.36 6.24
CA SER A 177 2.52 5.41 6.25
C SER A 177 2.06 6.67 6.98
N MET A 178 2.76 7.03 8.06
CA MET A 178 2.49 8.27 8.77
C MET A 178 2.59 9.49 7.85
N ASP A 179 3.66 9.56 7.04
CA ASP A 179 3.94 10.70 6.18
C ASP A 179 3.09 10.75 4.91
N LYS A 180 2.74 9.58 4.34
CA LYS A 180 2.03 9.51 3.07
C LYS A 180 0.52 9.40 3.23
N ASP A 181 0.05 8.84 4.35
CA ASP A 181 -1.38 8.58 4.56
C ASP A 181 -1.95 9.40 5.73
N ILE A 182 -1.43 9.23 6.92
CA ILE A 182 -2.05 9.74 8.14
C ILE A 182 -2.01 11.26 8.22
N ILE A 183 -0.81 11.85 8.15
CA ILE A 183 -0.66 13.30 8.23
C ILE A 183 -1.41 14.01 7.09
N PRO A 184 -1.29 13.62 5.80
CA PRO A 184 -2.02 14.29 4.73
C PRO A 184 -3.54 14.04 4.78
N ALA A 185 -4.01 12.89 5.25
CA ALA A 185 -5.44 12.65 5.45
C ALA A 185 -6.03 13.54 6.56
N GLY A 186 -5.30 13.68 7.68
CA GLY A 186 -5.67 14.63 8.73
C GLY A 186 -5.70 16.08 8.25
N LYS A 187 -4.75 16.48 7.37
CA LYS A 187 -4.76 17.82 6.73
C LYS A 187 -5.94 18.00 5.78
N ALA A 188 -6.45 16.93 5.18
CA ALA A 188 -7.68 16.95 4.38
C ALA A 188 -8.96 17.00 5.24
N GLY A 189 -8.84 16.88 6.57
CA GLY A 189 -9.94 16.92 7.53
C GLY A 189 -10.57 15.57 7.83
N CYS A 190 -9.97 14.48 7.37
CA CYS A 190 -10.46 13.12 7.62
C CYS A 190 -10.01 12.62 9.00
N HIS A 191 -10.77 11.66 9.54
CA HIS A 191 -10.28 10.81 10.62
C HIS A 191 -9.27 9.79 10.09
N THR A 192 -8.38 9.33 10.98
CA THR A 192 -7.25 8.49 10.57
C THR A 192 -7.08 7.25 11.43
N ILE A 193 -6.79 6.13 10.79
CA ILE A 193 -6.34 4.89 11.41
C ILE A 193 -4.96 4.56 10.84
N TRP A 194 -3.94 4.58 11.68
CA TRP A 194 -2.63 4.11 11.31
C TRP A 194 -2.54 2.59 11.48
N PHE A 195 -2.36 1.87 10.37
CA PHE A 195 -2.08 0.44 10.40
C PHE A 195 -0.57 0.26 10.60
N LYS A 196 -0.17 0.13 11.86
CA LYS A 196 1.22 0.12 12.27
C LYS A 196 1.84 -1.26 12.11
N GLY A 197 2.81 -1.36 11.23
CA GLY A 197 3.71 -2.50 11.05
C GLY A 197 5.17 -2.08 11.13
N GLU A 198 6.05 -2.91 10.56
CA GLU A 198 7.47 -2.58 10.48
C GLU A 198 7.71 -1.47 9.44
N GLY A 199 8.28 -0.35 9.91
CA GLY A 199 8.58 0.82 9.07
C GLY A 199 9.87 0.68 8.27
N TRP A 200 10.08 1.60 7.30
CA TRP A 200 11.31 1.67 6.51
C TRP A 200 12.57 1.92 7.35
N THR A 201 12.44 2.75 8.38
CA THR A 201 13.49 3.03 9.37
C THR A 201 13.03 2.60 10.76
N ASN A 202 13.99 2.46 11.67
CA ASN A 202 13.72 2.17 13.08
C ASN A 202 13.53 3.45 13.91
N ASP A 203 13.38 4.60 13.25
CA ASP A 203 13.20 5.87 13.94
C ASP A 203 11.86 5.89 14.69
N PRO A 204 11.82 6.51 15.88
CA PRO A 204 10.56 6.70 16.60
C PRO A 204 9.59 7.53 15.76
N VAL A 205 8.36 7.04 15.60
CA VAL A 205 7.28 7.76 14.91
C VAL A 205 6.35 8.36 15.96
N ASP A 206 6.02 9.63 15.80
CA ASP A 206 5.00 10.27 16.62
C ASP A 206 3.61 9.75 16.24
N GLU A 207 3.04 8.93 17.12
CA GLU A 207 1.72 8.32 16.92
C GLU A 207 0.56 9.30 17.12
N SER A 208 0.81 10.47 17.72
CA SER A 208 -0.24 11.45 18.07
C SER A 208 -0.95 12.06 16.87
N ALA A 209 -0.39 11.90 15.67
CA ALA A 209 -1.01 12.35 14.42
C ALA A 209 -2.15 11.43 13.94
N ALA A 210 -2.26 10.21 14.48
CA ALA A 210 -3.32 9.27 14.15
C ALA A 210 -4.41 9.28 15.23
N ASP A 211 -5.68 9.29 14.83
CA ASP A 211 -6.80 9.18 15.80
C ASP A 211 -6.84 7.80 16.45
N LYS A 212 -6.49 6.76 15.69
CA LYS A 212 -6.37 5.38 16.17
C LYS A 212 -5.16 4.69 15.55
N VAL A 213 -4.63 3.70 16.27
CA VAL A 213 -3.56 2.82 15.81
C VAL A 213 -4.05 1.38 15.88
N ILE A 214 -3.84 0.61 14.82
CA ILE A 214 -4.11 -0.82 14.75
C ILE A 214 -2.84 -1.57 14.32
N THR A 215 -2.73 -2.83 14.69
CA THR A 215 -1.66 -3.75 14.31
C THR A 215 -2.15 -4.97 13.54
N ALA A 216 -3.47 -5.08 13.38
CA ALA A 216 -4.14 -6.05 12.52
C ALA A 216 -5.39 -5.41 11.93
N LEU A 217 -5.64 -5.62 10.63
CA LEU A 217 -6.70 -4.92 9.92
C LEU A 217 -8.10 -5.25 10.47
N ASN A 218 -8.34 -6.47 10.96
CA ASN A 218 -9.62 -6.87 11.54
C ASN A 218 -10.02 -6.08 12.79
N GLN A 219 -9.08 -5.42 13.48
CA GLN A 219 -9.39 -4.56 14.63
C GLN A 219 -10.30 -3.38 14.24
N ILE A 220 -10.31 -2.99 12.96
CA ILE A 220 -11.16 -1.88 12.47
C ILE A 220 -12.65 -2.15 12.64
N ILE A 221 -13.08 -3.43 12.66
CA ILE A 221 -14.49 -3.81 12.76
C ILE A 221 -15.11 -3.40 14.10
N ASP A 222 -14.32 -3.44 15.16
CA ASP A 222 -14.79 -3.17 16.53
C ASP A 222 -14.45 -1.73 17.00
N LEU A 223 -13.76 -0.94 16.17
CA LEU A 223 -13.38 0.43 16.53
C LEU A 223 -14.60 1.36 16.55
N LYS A 224 -14.64 2.21 17.57
CA LYS A 224 -15.63 3.29 17.73
C LYS A 224 -14.96 4.64 17.51
N PHE A 225 -15.57 5.48 16.69
CA PHE A 225 -15.23 6.88 16.43
C PHE A 225 -16.33 7.81 16.90
#